data_0d6a74b4cc2ef5661361fc82658a3378
#
_entry.id   0d6a74b4cc2ef5661361fc82658a3378
#
_cell.length_a   1.000
_cell.length_b   1.000
_cell.length_c   1.000
_cell.angle_alpha   90.00
_cell.angle_beta   90.00
_cell.angle_gamma   90.00
#
_symmetry.space_group_name_H-M   'P 1'
#
loop_
_entity.id
_entity.type
_entity.pdbx_description
1 polymer ?
#
loop_
_entity_poly.entity_id
_entity_poly.type
_entity_poly.pdbx_seq_one_letter_code
_entity_poly.pdbx_strand_id
1 'polypeptide(L)'
;MEATITLSLAWIRSVGNTQELVFASDSRLRAGQAWDVAPKIFTLPRSDALISFAGATDYAYPLVVQMSQAIGFFPASRDRRNDISVAKGIALKVFNEMRENIHDLPRGQMTAGDPGVRFIFGGYQWRQKRFRIWELHYDASIDRFTFRPVQPWHGGNSGRVLAMIGDATDEARDRLVELLRSRGKLPGNGFDMEPFEVLRDMIRDRSHPAIGGAPQLGKVYSYMRSQLFAVAWPDATGVPHALGRAALGFERFDLPLLDPDAPHLHSRHAAAASDDDEEFVTTELADEPYEDD
;
A
#
# COMPACT_ATOMS: atom_id res chain seq x y z
N MET A 1 15.18 -18.99 -3.97
CA MET A 1 14.05 -18.04 -4.19
C MET A 1 14.65 -16.70 -4.56
N GLU A 2 14.35 -16.18 -5.74
CA GLU A 2 14.74 -14.79 -6.05
C GLU A 2 14.00 -13.86 -5.09
N ALA A 3 14.76 -13.00 -4.42
CA ALA A 3 14.20 -11.99 -3.53
C ALA A 3 13.25 -11.09 -4.33
N THR A 4 11.98 -11.09 -3.95
CA THR A 4 10.98 -10.20 -4.55
C THR A 4 11.14 -8.83 -3.91
N ILE A 5 12.08 -8.03 -4.45
CA ILE A 5 12.41 -6.71 -3.92
C ILE A 5 11.24 -5.76 -4.21
N THR A 6 10.74 -5.11 -3.20
CA THR A 6 9.69 -4.10 -3.26
C THR A 6 9.89 -3.10 -2.12
N LEU A 7 9.22 -1.95 -2.16
CA LEU A 7 9.24 -0.98 -1.07
C LEU A 7 7.82 -0.48 -0.80
N SER A 8 7.28 -0.81 0.36
CA SER A 8 6.03 -0.26 0.86
C SER A 8 6.26 0.50 2.16
N LEU A 9 5.63 1.65 2.27
CA LEU A 9 5.78 2.60 3.35
C LEU A 9 4.42 2.95 3.96
N ALA A 10 4.39 3.19 5.28
CA ALA A 10 3.26 3.88 5.90
C ALA A 10 3.73 4.77 7.05
N TRP A 11 3.23 6.00 7.11
CA TRP A 11 3.65 6.96 8.14
C TRP A 11 2.49 7.86 8.58
N ILE A 12 2.65 8.41 9.79
CA ILE A 12 1.76 9.46 10.28
C ILE A 12 2.31 10.80 9.80
N ARG A 13 1.58 11.42 8.86
CA ARG A 13 1.83 12.77 8.38
C ARG A 13 1.23 13.76 9.35
N SER A 14 1.97 14.82 9.67
CA SER A 14 1.52 15.90 10.53
C SER A 14 1.67 17.24 9.80
N VAL A 15 0.56 17.94 9.60
CA VAL A 15 0.54 19.28 8.98
C VAL A 15 -0.28 20.21 9.87
N GLY A 16 0.39 21.15 10.50
CA GLY A 16 -0.23 21.98 11.55
C GLY A 16 -0.80 21.12 12.68
N ASN A 17 -2.08 21.28 12.96
CA ASN A 17 -2.79 20.51 13.99
C ASN A 17 -3.49 19.24 13.44
N THR A 18 -3.32 18.93 12.15
CA THR A 18 -3.98 17.80 11.52
C THR A 18 -3.01 16.66 11.33
N GLN A 19 -3.48 15.45 11.62
CA GLN A 19 -2.76 14.22 11.31
C GLN A 19 -3.54 13.37 10.32
N GLU A 20 -2.81 12.68 9.45
CA GLU A 20 -3.33 11.68 8.55
C GLU A 20 -2.34 10.49 8.48
N LEU A 21 -2.85 9.30 8.21
CA LEU A 21 -2.02 8.14 7.96
C LEU A 21 -1.87 7.98 6.46
N VAL A 22 -0.64 7.96 5.98
CA VAL A 22 -0.33 7.85 4.54
C VAL A 22 0.33 6.50 4.28
N PHE A 23 -0.09 5.86 3.19
CA PHE A 23 0.52 4.66 2.62
C PHE A 23 1.08 5.01 1.24
N ALA A 24 2.28 4.53 0.95
CA ALA A 24 2.87 4.62 -0.38
C ALA A 24 3.61 3.32 -0.73
N SER A 25 3.59 2.94 -2.00
CA SER A 25 4.30 1.76 -2.52
C SER A 25 4.69 1.96 -3.97
N ASP A 26 5.73 1.26 -4.42
CA ASP A 26 6.00 1.04 -5.82
C ASP A 26 5.00 0.05 -6.44
N SER A 27 5.00 -0.09 -7.77
CA SER A 27 4.03 -0.96 -8.49
C SER A 27 4.67 -2.14 -9.21
N ARG A 28 5.98 -2.38 -9.01
CA ARG A 28 6.66 -3.48 -9.67
C ARG A 28 6.48 -4.79 -8.91
N LEU A 29 6.03 -5.82 -9.63
CA LEU A 29 6.15 -7.22 -9.23
C LEU A 29 7.24 -7.90 -10.04
N ARG A 30 7.92 -8.85 -9.43
CA ARG A 30 8.87 -9.74 -10.09
C ARG A 30 8.52 -11.20 -9.81
N ALA A 31 8.24 -11.92 -10.89
CA ALA A 31 8.01 -13.37 -10.88
C ALA A 31 8.57 -13.94 -12.19
N GLY A 32 9.91 -13.92 -12.33
CA GLY A 32 10.58 -14.23 -13.58
C GLY A 32 10.57 -13.09 -14.61
N GLN A 33 9.54 -12.27 -14.61
CA GLN A 33 9.37 -11.05 -15.42
C GLN A 33 8.97 -9.87 -14.52
N ALA A 34 9.10 -8.65 -15.02
CA ALA A 34 8.69 -7.45 -14.30
C ALA A 34 7.31 -6.96 -14.77
N TRP A 35 6.40 -6.75 -13.82
CA TRP A 35 5.09 -6.13 -14.02
C TRP A 35 5.05 -4.81 -13.27
N ASP A 36 4.94 -3.70 -13.97
CA ASP A 36 5.03 -2.35 -13.39
C ASP A 36 3.66 -1.73 -13.05
N VAL A 37 2.60 -2.53 -13.03
CA VAL A 37 1.19 -2.09 -12.92
C VAL A 37 0.43 -2.79 -11.79
N ALA A 38 1.11 -3.39 -10.84
CA ALA A 38 0.48 -4.22 -9.83
C ALA A 38 0.03 -3.42 -8.58
N PRO A 39 -1.22 -3.57 -8.14
CA PRO A 39 -1.68 -2.93 -6.92
C PRO A 39 -1.03 -3.56 -5.68
N LYS A 40 -0.49 -2.72 -4.79
CA LYS A 40 0.11 -3.14 -3.52
C LYS A 40 -0.53 -2.49 -2.30
N ILE A 41 -1.39 -1.48 -2.51
CA ILE A 41 -2.20 -0.83 -1.48
C ILE A 41 -3.65 -1.20 -1.69
N PHE A 42 -4.32 -1.69 -0.66
CA PHE A 42 -5.70 -2.14 -0.73
C PHE A 42 -6.58 -1.41 0.27
N THR A 43 -7.75 -1.03 -0.21
CA THR A 43 -8.88 -0.64 0.63
C THR A 43 -9.55 -1.88 1.19
N LEU A 44 -10.20 -1.74 2.32
CA LEU A 44 -10.94 -2.80 2.98
C LEU A 44 -12.44 -2.47 2.97
N PRO A 45 -13.33 -3.46 3.14
CA PRO A 45 -14.77 -3.23 3.32
C PRO A 45 -15.10 -2.51 4.63
N ARG A 46 -14.23 -1.58 5.02
CA ARG A 46 -14.33 -0.62 6.11
C ARG A 46 -13.48 0.58 5.74
N SER A 47 -13.95 1.78 5.97
CA SER A 47 -13.34 3.00 5.43
C SER A 47 -12.27 3.64 6.33
N ASP A 48 -11.86 3.00 7.42
CA ASP A 48 -10.95 3.56 8.43
C ASP A 48 -9.56 2.92 8.47
N ALA A 49 -9.24 2.07 7.47
CA ALA A 49 -7.99 1.34 7.41
C ALA A 49 -7.56 1.02 5.97
N LEU A 50 -6.26 0.85 5.79
CA LEU A 50 -5.61 0.34 4.58
C LEU A 50 -4.65 -0.79 4.94
N ILE A 51 -4.34 -1.62 3.95
CA ILE A 51 -3.29 -2.63 4.03
C ILE A 51 -2.40 -2.54 2.79
N SER A 52 -1.09 -2.71 2.98
CA SER A 52 -0.13 -2.88 1.89
C SER A 52 0.78 -4.07 2.17
N PHE A 53 1.46 -4.56 1.13
CA PHE A 53 2.38 -5.68 1.28
C PHE A 53 3.72 -5.44 0.57
N ALA A 54 4.69 -6.26 0.95
CA ALA A 54 5.96 -6.47 0.27
C ALA A 54 6.33 -7.95 0.34
N GLY A 55 6.91 -8.49 -0.74
CA GLY A 55 7.35 -9.88 -0.82
C GLY A 55 6.52 -10.74 -1.77
N ALA A 56 6.42 -12.04 -1.46
CA ALA A 56 5.83 -13.05 -2.32
C ALA A 56 4.35 -12.80 -2.64
N THR A 57 4.03 -12.70 -3.91
CA THR A 57 2.70 -12.30 -4.40
C THR A 57 1.69 -13.43 -4.39
N ASP A 58 2.15 -14.66 -4.55
CA ASP A 58 1.38 -15.90 -4.43
C ASP A 58 0.77 -16.08 -3.04
N TYR A 59 1.41 -15.53 -2.00
CA TYR A 59 0.84 -15.41 -0.66
C TYR A 59 0.09 -14.10 -0.44
N ALA A 60 0.65 -12.97 -0.90
CA ALA A 60 0.09 -11.65 -0.58
C ALA A 60 -1.34 -11.47 -1.07
N TYR A 61 -1.61 -11.76 -2.36
CA TYR A 61 -2.93 -11.54 -2.94
C TYR A 61 -4.01 -12.42 -2.33
N PRO A 62 -3.86 -13.76 -2.24
CA PRO A 62 -4.87 -14.59 -1.59
C PRO A 62 -5.15 -14.16 -0.15
N LEU A 63 -4.12 -13.85 0.64
CA LEU A 63 -4.28 -13.44 2.03
C LEU A 63 -5.05 -12.12 2.17
N VAL A 64 -4.73 -11.12 1.34
CA VAL A 64 -5.43 -9.82 1.36
C VAL A 64 -6.87 -9.97 0.90
N VAL A 65 -7.12 -10.73 -0.16
CA VAL A 65 -8.48 -10.99 -0.67
C VAL A 65 -9.33 -11.67 0.39
N GLN A 66 -8.84 -12.74 1.01
CA GLN A 66 -9.59 -13.45 2.04
C GLN A 66 -9.79 -12.63 3.33
N MET A 67 -8.79 -11.83 3.71
CA MET A 67 -8.96 -10.87 4.81
C MET A 67 -10.07 -9.86 4.50
N SER A 68 -10.09 -9.33 3.28
CA SER A 68 -11.11 -8.38 2.82
C SER A 68 -12.51 -9.01 2.89
N GLN A 69 -12.66 -10.25 2.39
CA GLN A 69 -13.93 -10.99 2.45
C GLN A 69 -14.36 -11.24 3.90
N ALA A 70 -13.45 -11.69 4.76
CA ALA A 70 -13.75 -11.94 6.18
C ALA A 70 -14.23 -10.68 6.91
N ILE A 71 -13.63 -9.51 6.61
CA ILE A 71 -14.08 -8.23 7.13
C ILE A 71 -15.46 -7.88 6.59
N GLY A 72 -15.71 -8.09 5.29
CA GLY A 72 -16.99 -7.81 4.64
C GLY A 72 -18.13 -8.68 5.16
N PHE A 73 -17.86 -9.95 5.43
CA PHE A 73 -18.83 -10.91 5.97
C PHE A 73 -19.09 -10.75 7.48
N PHE A 74 -18.28 -9.96 8.17
CA PHE A 74 -18.49 -9.67 9.59
C PHE A 74 -19.05 -8.26 9.82
N PRO A 75 -20.38 -8.09 9.92
CA PRO A 75 -21.00 -6.76 9.97
C PRO A 75 -20.45 -5.83 11.04
N ALA A 76 -20.09 -6.36 12.22
CA ALA A 76 -19.53 -5.56 13.28
C ALA A 76 -18.14 -4.96 12.92
N SER A 77 -17.39 -5.63 12.03
CA SER A 77 -16.10 -5.13 11.55
C SER A 77 -16.31 -4.21 10.34
N ARG A 78 -17.10 -4.63 9.37
CA ARG A 78 -17.43 -3.83 8.17
C ARG A 78 -18.00 -2.47 8.55
N ASP A 79 -18.97 -2.44 9.45
CA ASP A 79 -19.69 -1.22 9.89
C ASP A 79 -18.90 -0.44 10.96
N ARG A 80 -17.64 -0.80 11.25
CA ARG A 80 -16.74 -0.16 12.21
C ARG A 80 -17.26 -0.10 13.64
N ARG A 81 -18.21 -0.97 14.02
CA ARG A 81 -18.60 -1.15 15.43
C ARG A 81 -17.46 -1.72 16.26
N ASN A 82 -16.61 -2.53 15.63
CA ASN A 82 -15.35 -2.98 16.18
C ASN A 82 -14.21 -2.02 15.75
N ASP A 83 -13.33 -1.74 16.70
CA ASP A 83 -12.11 -0.97 16.46
C ASP A 83 -11.15 -1.69 15.49
N ILE A 84 -10.27 -0.94 14.84
CA ILE A 84 -9.30 -1.51 13.87
C ILE A 84 -8.38 -2.58 14.48
N SER A 85 -8.15 -2.56 15.79
CA SER A 85 -7.40 -3.62 16.48
C SER A 85 -8.07 -5.00 16.36
N VAL A 86 -9.41 -5.04 16.31
CA VAL A 86 -10.16 -6.27 16.05
C VAL A 86 -9.98 -6.70 14.60
N ALA A 87 -10.03 -5.77 13.64
CA ALA A 87 -9.77 -6.07 12.22
C ALA A 87 -8.36 -6.65 12.01
N LYS A 88 -7.33 -6.13 12.73
CA LYS A 88 -6.00 -6.73 12.76
C LYS A 88 -6.05 -8.18 13.26
N GLY A 89 -6.80 -8.45 14.32
CA GLY A 89 -6.97 -9.81 14.85
C GLY A 89 -7.64 -10.75 13.83
N ILE A 90 -8.62 -10.26 13.07
CA ILE A 90 -9.27 -11.00 11.97
C ILE A 90 -8.23 -11.32 10.88
N ALA A 91 -7.40 -10.34 10.48
CA ALA A 91 -6.34 -10.56 9.50
C ALA A 91 -5.43 -11.72 9.90
N LEU A 92 -4.91 -11.69 11.12
CA LEU A 92 -4.01 -12.74 11.62
C LEU A 92 -4.70 -14.11 11.69
N LYS A 93 -5.97 -14.15 12.10
CA LYS A 93 -6.73 -15.40 12.11
C LYS A 93 -6.89 -15.96 10.71
N VAL A 94 -7.27 -15.13 9.74
CA VAL A 94 -7.42 -15.54 8.34
C VAL A 94 -6.08 -16.03 7.77
N PHE A 95 -5.00 -15.29 7.99
CA PHE A 95 -3.68 -15.63 7.46
C PHE A 95 -3.19 -16.97 7.98
N ASN A 96 -3.38 -17.24 9.26
CA ASN A 96 -2.97 -18.50 9.86
C ASN A 96 -3.85 -19.66 9.40
N GLU A 97 -5.18 -19.47 9.35
CA GLU A 97 -6.12 -20.49 8.85
C GLU A 97 -5.84 -20.86 7.40
N MET A 98 -5.57 -19.87 6.53
CA MET A 98 -5.22 -20.15 5.14
C MET A 98 -3.91 -20.91 5.01
N ARG A 99 -2.92 -20.59 5.85
CA ARG A 99 -1.63 -21.27 5.85
C ARG A 99 -1.78 -22.75 6.22
N GLU A 100 -2.64 -23.07 7.17
CA GLU A 100 -2.94 -24.45 7.59
C GLU A 100 -3.61 -25.28 6.46
N ASN A 101 -4.16 -24.62 5.43
CA ASN A 101 -4.80 -25.25 4.27
C ASN A 101 -3.86 -25.35 3.05
N ILE A 102 -2.56 -25.15 3.19
CA ILE A 102 -1.58 -25.36 2.12
C ILE A 102 -1.25 -26.86 2.07
N HIS A 103 -1.49 -27.48 0.92
CA HIS A 103 -1.27 -28.91 0.66
C HIS A 103 -0.22 -29.12 -0.44
N ASP A 104 0.09 -30.38 -0.73
CA ASP A 104 1.02 -30.79 -1.80
C ASP A 104 2.40 -30.14 -1.71
N LEU A 105 2.91 -30.08 -0.48
CA LEU A 105 4.25 -29.53 -0.22
C LEU A 105 5.33 -30.30 -0.97
N PRO A 106 6.43 -29.65 -1.36
CA PRO A 106 7.57 -30.33 -1.97
C PRO A 106 8.07 -31.51 -1.11
N ARG A 107 8.60 -32.55 -1.80
CA ARG A 107 9.08 -33.74 -1.11
C ARG A 107 10.11 -33.37 -0.01
N GLY A 108 9.86 -33.86 1.19
CA GLY A 108 10.70 -33.62 2.36
C GLY A 108 10.33 -32.40 3.20
N GLN A 109 9.32 -31.63 2.81
CA GLN A 109 8.77 -30.58 3.65
C GLN A 109 7.56 -31.11 4.43
N MET A 110 7.57 -30.88 5.74
CA MET A 110 6.48 -31.25 6.65
C MET A 110 5.51 -30.10 6.89
N THR A 111 5.94 -28.85 6.70
CA THR A 111 5.15 -27.62 6.85
C THR A 111 5.46 -26.66 5.72
N ALA A 112 4.52 -25.79 5.37
CA ALA A 112 4.78 -24.67 4.47
C ALA A 112 5.89 -23.80 5.08
N GLY A 113 6.95 -23.51 4.31
CA GLY A 113 8.09 -22.69 4.76
C GLY A 113 7.70 -21.22 5.05
N ASP A 114 8.71 -20.36 5.25
CA ASP A 114 8.48 -18.92 5.35
C ASP A 114 7.79 -18.43 4.05
N PRO A 115 6.62 -17.82 4.15
CA PRO A 115 5.90 -17.29 2.99
C PRO A 115 6.61 -16.10 2.32
N GLY A 116 7.67 -15.55 2.91
CA GLY A 116 8.43 -14.44 2.32
C GLY A 116 7.60 -13.18 2.07
N VAL A 117 6.56 -12.94 2.85
CA VAL A 117 5.65 -11.78 2.70
C VAL A 117 5.48 -11.05 4.02
N ARG A 118 5.43 -9.73 3.95
CA ARG A 118 5.12 -8.84 5.07
C ARG A 118 4.02 -7.88 4.68
N PHE A 119 3.24 -7.43 5.66
CA PHE A 119 2.17 -6.47 5.44
C PHE A 119 2.32 -5.29 6.39
N ILE A 120 1.93 -4.10 5.91
CA ILE A 120 1.62 -2.98 6.78
C ILE A 120 0.11 -2.85 6.84
N PHE A 121 -0.45 -2.96 8.02
CA PHE A 121 -1.86 -2.70 8.29
C PHE A 121 -1.97 -1.48 9.18
N GLY A 122 -2.79 -0.51 8.80
CA GLY A 122 -2.94 0.69 9.60
C GLY A 122 -4.26 1.41 9.36
N GLY A 123 -4.61 2.25 10.33
CA GLY A 123 -5.86 2.99 10.26
C GLY A 123 -6.08 3.88 11.48
N TYR A 124 -7.30 4.45 11.57
CA TYR A 124 -7.69 5.30 12.68
C TYR A 124 -8.41 4.52 13.78
N GLN A 125 -7.77 4.44 14.95
CA GLN A 125 -8.32 3.80 16.13
C GLN A 125 -9.25 4.80 16.85
N TRP A 126 -10.54 4.76 16.53
CA TRP A 126 -11.50 5.76 16.98
C TRP A 126 -11.72 5.78 18.49
N ARG A 127 -11.59 4.64 19.18
CA ARG A 127 -11.70 4.56 20.64
C ARG A 127 -10.60 5.33 21.37
N GLN A 128 -9.40 5.34 20.79
CA GLN A 128 -8.23 6.01 21.35
C GLN A 128 -7.90 7.32 20.62
N LYS A 129 -8.70 7.69 19.62
CA LYS A 129 -8.55 8.90 18.80
C LYS A 129 -7.13 9.10 18.25
N ARG A 130 -6.53 8.03 17.74
CA ARG A 130 -5.16 8.04 17.20
C ARG A 130 -5.00 7.11 16.02
N PHE A 131 -4.03 7.37 15.17
CA PHE A 131 -3.60 6.44 14.14
C PHE A 131 -2.75 5.32 14.73
N ARG A 132 -2.87 4.13 14.14
CA ARG A 132 -2.07 2.97 14.50
C ARG A 132 -1.57 2.30 13.23
N ILE A 133 -0.34 1.83 13.30
CA ILE A 133 0.32 1.05 12.25
C ILE A 133 0.86 -0.22 12.91
N TRP A 134 0.65 -1.36 12.25
CA TRP A 134 1.22 -2.65 12.61
C TRP A 134 1.88 -3.25 11.39
N GLU A 135 3.02 -3.87 11.60
CA GLU A 135 3.60 -4.81 10.66
C GLU A 135 3.08 -6.21 10.99
N LEU A 136 2.47 -6.88 10.00
CA LEU A 136 2.09 -8.28 10.09
C LEU A 136 3.15 -9.09 9.35
N HIS A 137 3.70 -10.10 10.01
CA HIS A 137 4.78 -10.91 9.48
C HIS A 137 4.66 -12.34 9.97
N TYR A 138 5.28 -13.24 9.23
CA TYR A 138 5.44 -14.62 9.68
C TYR A 138 6.60 -14.72 10.67
N ASP A 139 6.37 -15.43 11.76
CA ASP A 139 7.40 -15.76 12.76
C ASP A 139 7.65 -17.25 12.75
N ALA A 140 8.83 -17.64 12.25
CA ALA A 140 9.23 -19.03 12.12
C ALA A 140 9.38 -19.75 13.48
N SER A 141 9.61 -19.02 14.57
CA SER A 141 9.77 -19.62 15.90
C SER A 141 8.45 -20.18 16.46
N ILE A 142 7.33 -19.63 16.04
CA ILE A 142 5.97 -20.05 16.44
C ILE A 142 5.16 -20.59 15.27
N ASP A 143 5.77 -20.69 14.07
CA ASP A 143 5.17 -21.15 12.81
C ASP A 143 3.83 -20.45 12.47
N ARG A 144 3.74 -19.14 12.69
CA ARG A 144 2.49 -18.37 12.52
C ARG A 144 2.73 -16.94 12.08
N PHE A 145 1.73 -16.37 11.39
CA PHE A 145 1.64 -14.93 11.25
C PHE A 145 1.34 -14.27 12.58
N THR A 146 2.10 -13.24 12.90
CA THR A 146 1.97 -12.41 14.08
C THR A 146 2.08 -10.93 13.70
N PHE A 147 2.13 -10.06 14.70
CA PHE A 147 2.25 -8.62 14.47
C PHE A 147 3.22 -7.97 15.43
N ARG A 148 3.78 -6.85 14.99
CA ARG A 148 4.46 -5.90 15.86
C ARG A 148 3.90 -4.49 15.64
N PRO A 149 3.66 -3.73 16.71
CA PRO A 149 3.33 -2.31 16.56
C PRO A 149 4.55 -1.56 16.06
N VAL A 150 4.34 -0.64 15.12
CA VAL A 150 5.42 0.22 14.64
C VAL A 150 5.81 1.20 15.73
N GLN A 151 7.08 1.19 16.10
CA GLN A 151 7.64 2.07 17.11
C GLN A 151 7.94 3.47 16.53
N PRO A 152 7.97 4.51 17.38
CA PRO A 152 8.46 5.81 16.94
C PRO A 152 9.87 5.71 16.38
N TRP A 153 10.11 6.40 15.25
CA TRP A 153 11.39 6.38 14.58
C TRP A 153 12.49 7.05 15.43
N HIS A 154 13.63 6.37 15.55
CA HIS A 154 14.76 6.72 16.40
C HIS A 154 14.47 6.81 17.91
N GLY A 155 13.47 6.09 18.39
CA GLY A 155 13.19 5.97 19.82
C GLY A 155 12.68 7.27 20.48
N GLY A 156 11.93 7.16 21.53
CA GLY A 156 11.56 8.30 22.36
C GLY A 156 10.55 9.27 21.76
N ASN A 157 10.65 10.53 22.10
CA ASN A 157 9.62 11.56 21.93
C ASN A 157 9.54 12.21 20.55
N SER A 158 10.06 11.59 19.48
CA SER A 158 10.12 12.24 18.15
C SER A 158 8.76 12.46 17.47
N GLY A 159 7.70 11.82 17.95
CA GLY A 159 6.38 11.88 17.28
C GLY A 159 6.34 11.28 15.87
N ARG A 160 7.49 10.83 15.33
CA ARG A 160 7.61 10.26 13.99
C ARG A 160 7.31 8.78 14.05
N VAL A 161 6.27 8.35 13.34
CA VAL A 161 5.93 6.94 13.18
C VAL A 161 6.01 6.61 11.70
N LEU A 162 6.85 5.63 11.34
CA LEU A 162 7.08 5.19 9.97
C LEU A 162 7.32 3.69 9.96
N ALA A 163 6.53 2.98 9.16
CA ALA A 163 6.75 1.59 8.77
C ALA A 163 7.38 1.53 7.40
N MET A 164 8.35 0.66 7.22
CA MET A 164 8.96 0.31 5.94
C MET A 164 9.08 -1.20 5.86
N ILE A 165 8.59 -1.79 4.76
CA ILE A 165 8.73 -3.23 4.46
C ILE A 165 9.23 -3.41 3.03
N GLY A 166 9.99 -4.46 2.82
CA GLY A 166 10.65 -4.78 1.56
C GLY A 166 12.16 -4.85 1.73
N ASP A 167 12.89 -5.04 0.65
CA ASP A 167 14.33 -5.29 0.71
C ASP A 167 15.18 -4.01 0.61
N ALA A 168 14.62 -2.92 0.09
CA ALA A 168 15.32 -1.64 -0.03
C ALA A 168 15.09 -0.68 1.15
N THR A 169 14.66 -1.21 2.30
CA THR A 169 14.29 -0.40 3.47
C THR A 169 15.47 0.37 4.06
N ASP A 170 16.67 -0.21 4.04
CA ASP A 170 17.86 0.45 4.61
C ASP A 170 18.28 1.63 3.76
N GLU A 171 18.36 1.47 2.43
CA GLU A 171 18.65 2.59 1.53
C GLU A 171 17.55 3.66 1.59
N ALA A 172 16.28 3.28 1.60
CA ALA A 172 15.18 4.25 1.75
C ALA A 172 15.30 5.05 3.05
N ARG A 173 15.72 4.38 4.13
CA ARG A 173 15.96 5.03 5.42
C ARG A 173 17.11 6.03 5.36
N ASP A 174 18.23 5.64 4.75
CA ASP A 174 19.41 6.50 4.62
C ASP A 174 19.10 7.74 3.77
N ARG A 175 18.46 7.56 2.62
CA ARG A 175 17.98 8.67 1.78
C ARG A 175 17.02 9.59 2.51
N LEU A 176 16.11 9.04 3.34
CA LEU A 176 15.17 9.84 4.11
C LEU A 176 15.87 10.65 5.21
N VAL A 177 16.86 10.07 5.89
CA VAL A 177 17.68 10.79 6.88
C VAL A 177 18.43 11.95 6.22
N GLU A 178 19.03 11.73 5.05
CA GLU A 178 19.73 12.76 4.30
C GLU A 178 18.79 13.87 3.85
N LEU A 179 17.63 13.53 3.29
CA LEU A 179 16.61 14.50 2.88
C LEU A 179 16.13 15.35 4.07
N LEU A 180 15.85 14.74 5.21
CA LEU A 180 15.45 15.47 6.41
C LEU A 180 16.56 16.38 6.96
N ARG A 181 17.82 15.93 6.86
CA ARG A 181 19.00 16.73 7.26
C ARG A 181 19.16 17.93 6.34
N SER A 182 19.11 17.75 5.03
CA SER A 182 19.26 18.83 4.06
C SER A 182 18.17 19.92 4.20
N ARG A 183 16.98 19.52 4.69
CA ARG A 183 15.86 20.44 4.97
C ARG A 183 15.85 21.01 6.39
N GLY A 184 16.87 20.74 7.20
CA GLY A 184 16.94 21.20 8.59
C GLY A 184 15.81 20.63 9.47
N LYS A 185 15.21 19.50 9.08
CA LYS A 185 14.12 18.86 9.83
C LYS A 185 14.61 17.83 10.84
N LEU A 186 15.91 17.71 11.09
CA LEU A 186 16.50 16.90 12.14
C LEU A 186 17.25 17.79 13.17
N PRO A 187 17.03 17.59 14.49
CA PRO A 187 15.96 16.83 15.12
C PRO A 187 14.63 17.57 14.96
N GLY A 188 13.54 16.88 14.68
CA GLY A 188 12.23 17.51 14.52
C GLY A 188 11.10 16.50 14.70
N ASN A 189 9.87 17.01 14.81
CA ASN A 189 8.68 16.20 15.07
C ASN A 189 7.86 16.02 13.78
N GLY A 190 7.47 14.77 13.50
CA GLY A 190 6.58 14.43 12.40
C GLY A 190 7.27 14.31 11.03
N PHE A 191 6.54 13.74 10.10
CA PHE A 191 6.82 13.72 8.67
C PHE A 191 5.75 14.52 7.94
N ASP A 192 6.12 15.13 6.83
CA ASP A 192 5.19 15.56 5.78
C ASP A 192 5.18 14.48 4.68
N MET A 193 5.57 14.79 3.48
CA MET A 193 5.60 13.85 2.35
C MET A 193 7.02 13.34 2.03
N GLU A 194 8.00 13.57 2.88
CA GLU A 194 9.37 13.14 2.64
C GLU A 194 9.51 11.63 2.38
N PRO A 195 8.77 10.72 3.07
CA PRO A 195 8.83 9.29 2.74
C PRO A 195 8.33 8.99 1.32
N PHE A 196 7.32 9.70 0.83
CA PHE A 196 6.85 9.56 -0.55
C PHE A 196 7.89 10.08 -1.56
N GLU A 197 8.52 11.20 -1.27
CA GLU A 197 9.55 11.78 -2.13
C GLU A 197 10.74 10.82 -2.30
N VAL A 198 11.18 10.18 -1.21
CA VAL A 198 12.23 9.16 -1.28
C VAL A 198 11.80 7.99 -2.17
N LEU A 199 10.59 7.45 -1.99
CA LEU A 199 10.06 6.37 -2.84
C LEU A 199 10.01 6.78 -4.31
N ARG A 200 9.47 7.97 -4.61
CA ARG A 200 9.42 8.55 -5.96
C ARG A 200 10.81 8.61 -6.60
N ASP A 201 11.77 9.12 -5.87
CA ASP A 201 13.13 9.30 -6.38
C ASP A 201 13.84 7.95 -6.60
N MET A 202 13.61 6.97 -5.72
CA MET A 202 14.10 5.60 -5.91
C MET A 202 13.46 4.91 -7.13
N ILE A 203 12.21 5.19 -7.44
CA ILE A 203 11.56 4.68 -8.66
C ILE A 203 12.16 5.34 -9.90
N ARG A 204 12.40 6.66 -9.86
CA ARG A 204 12.92 7.44 -11.00
C ARG A 204 14.38 7.14 -11.32
N ASP A 205 15.23 7.00 -10.32
CA ASP A 205 16.66 6.75 -10.52
C ASP A 205 16.96 5.32 -10.96
N ARG A 206 15.99 4.41 -10.83
CA ARG A 206 16.11 3.00 -11.21
C ARG A 206 17.29 2.27 -10.58
N SER A 207 17.80 2.78 -9.46
CA SER A 207 18.92 2.19 -8.71
C SER A 207 18.64 0.75 -8.27
N HIS A 208 17.36 0.46 -8.01
CA HIS A 208 16.90 -0.87 -7.65
C HIS A 208 16.08 -1.50 -8.77
N PRO A 209 16.58 -2.59 -9.38
CA PRO A 209 15.87 -3.25 -10.48
C PRO A 209 14.48 -3.80 -10.08
N ALA A 210 14.22 -3.94 -8.80
CA ALA A 210 12.98 -4.49 -8.28
C ALA A 210 11.99 -3.45 -7.73
N ILE A 211 12.36 -2.17 -7.69
CA ILE A 211 11.46 -1.05 -7.43
C ILE A 211 11.14 -0.39 -8.76
N GLY A 212 9.85 -0.14 -9.04
CA GLY A 212 9.47 0.44 -10.32
C GLY A 212 7.97 0.61 -10.51
N GLY A 213 7.60 0.99 -11.74
CA GLY A 213 6.24 1.39 -12.07
C GLY A 213 5.89 2.78 -11.55
N ALA A 214 4.61 3.13 -11.55
CA ALA A 214 4.16 4.37 -10.94
C ALA A 214 4.00 4.20 -9.42
N PRO A 215 4.29 5.22 -8.60
CA PRO A 215 4.03 5.16 -7.18
C PRO A 215 2.53 5.11 -6.89
N GLN A 216 2.16 4.37 -5.86
CA GLN A 216 0.80 4.29 -5.34
C GLN A 216 0.69 5.10 -4.07
N LEU A 217 -0.47 5.71 -3.84
CA LEU A 217 -0.73 6.46 -2.63
C LEU A 217 -2.15 6.22 -2.11
N GLY A 218 -2.26 6.05 -0.79
CA GLY A 218 -3.53 6.02 -0.09
C GLY A 218 -3.40 6.73 1.25
N LYS A 219 -4.49 7.33 1.72
CA LYS A 219 -4.55 8.02 3.02
C LYS A 219 -5.71 7.53 3.86
N VAL A 220 -5.53 7.58 5.16
CA VAL A 220 -6.61 7.41 6.14
C VAL A 220 -6.70 8.66 6.98
N TYR A 221 -7.91 9.18 7.12
CA TYR A 221 -8.20 10.40 7.88
C TYR A 221 -8.84 10.11 9.23
N SER A 222 -8.71 11.03 10.17
CA SER A 222 -9.23 10.91 11.53
C SER A 222 -10.77 10.81 11.60
N TYR A 223 -11.47 11.24 10.55
CA TYR A 223 -12.93 11.06 10.41
C TYR A 223 -13.31 9.69 9.80
N MET A 224 -12.41 8.71 9.91
CA MET A 224 -12.62 7.31 9.52
C MET A 224 -12.91 7.11 8.03
N ARG A 225 -12.25 7.85 7.17
CA ARG A 225 -12.29 7.69 5.72
C ARG A 225 -10.92 7.35 5.18
N SER A 226 -10.84 6.31 4.36
CA SER A 226 -9.68 6.04 3.50
C SER A 226 -9.92 6.57 2.10
N GLN A 227 -8.86 7.06 1.47
CA GLN A 227 -8.89 7.63 0.13
C GLN A 227 -7.64 7.17 -0.63
N LEU A 228 -7.86 6.57 -1.80
CA LEU A 228 -6.79 6.36 -2.78
C LEU A 228 -6.59 7.63 -3.60
N PHE A 229 -5.39 7.78 -4.15
CA PHE A 229 -5.01 8.90 -4.99
C PHE A 229 -4.53 8.38 -6.34
N ALA A 230 -4.86 9.09 -7.39
CA ALA A 230 -4.12 9.00 -8.63
C ALA A 230 -2.84 9.85 -8.52
N VAL A 231 -1.76 9.40 -9.14
CA VAL A 231 -0.48 10.11 -9.18
C VAL A 231 -0.17 10.44 -10.64
N ALA A 232 0.09 11.70 -10.96
CA ALA A 232 0.60 12.09 -12.26
C ALA A 232 2.00 11.47 -12.45
N TRP A 233 2.21 10.70 -13.51
CA TRP A 233 3.47 9.96 -13.64
C TRP A 233 3.99 9.96 -15.09
N PRO A 234 5.29 10.18 -15.31
CA PRO A 234 6.37 10.22 -14.30
C PRO A 234 6.57 11.57 -13.59
N ASP A 235 5.88 12.62 -13.98
CA ASP A 235 5.96 13.98 -13.41
C ASP A 235 4.58 14.67 -13.45
N ALA A 236 4.52 15.94 -13.08
CA ALA A 236 3.26 16.71 -12.99
C ALA A 236 2.49 16.81 -14.32
N THR A 237 3.15 16.58 -15.46
CA THR A 237 2.53 16.58 -16.80
C THR A 237 2.16 15.16 -17.27
N GLY A 238 2.49 14.15 -16.48
CA GLY A 238 2.26 12.75 -16.78
C GLY A 238 0.80 12.35 -16.66
N VAL A 239 0.48 11.21 -17.24
CA VAL A 239 -0.87 10.62 -17.19
C VAL A 239 -1.21 10.20 -15.77
N PRO A 240 -2.45 10.42 -15.27
CA PRO A 240 -2.86 9.92 -13.97
C PRO A 240 -2.76 8.39 -13.88
N HIS A 241 -2.06 7.90 -12.86
CA HIS A 241 -1.94 6.48 -12.53
C HIS A 241 -2.65 6.19 -11.21
N ALA A 242 -3.54 5.22 -11.17
CA ALA A 242 -4.15 4.72 -9.95
C ALA A 242 -3.71 3.29 -9.70
N LEU A 243 -3.25 3.01 -8.47
CA LEU A 243 -2.75 1.69 -8.08
C LEU A 243 -1.72 1.10 -9.07
N GLY A 244 -0.86 1.98 -9.59
CA GLY A 244 0.28 1.61 -10.45
C GLY A 244 0.03 1.66 -11.95
N ARG A 245 -1.20 1.84 -12.44
CA ARG A 245 -1.50 1.89 -13.88
C ARG A 245 -2.26 3.14 -14.30
N ALA A 246 -2.07 3.55 -15.54
CA ALA A 246 -2.89 4.57 -16.16
C ALA A 246 -4.34 4.08 -16.36
N ALA A 247 -5.29 5.00 -16.47
CA ALA A 247 -6.65 4.69 -16.87
C ALA A 247 -6.68 4.09 -18.28
N LEU A 248 -7.51 3.09 -18.49
CA LEU A 248 -7.88 2.62 -19.83
C LEU A 248 -8.86 3.61 -20.47
N GLY A 249 -8.99 3.59 -21.80
CA GLY A 249 -9.77 4.58 -22.54
C GLY A 249 -11.23 4.76 -22.06
N PHE A 250 -11.83 3.68 -21.54
CA PHE A 250 -13.20 3.67 -21.01
C PHE A 250 -13.31 4.01 -19.51
N GLU A 251 -12.17 4.09 -18.79
CA GLU A 251 -12.17 4.33 -17.34
C GLU A 251 -12.10 5.82 -17.03
N ARG A 252 -12.75 6.21 -15.95
CA ARG A 252 -12.66 7.53 -15.34
C ARG A 252 -12.24 7.38 -13.87
N PHE A 253 -11.12 7.98 -13.49
CA PHE A 253 -10.68 7.99 -12.11
C PHE A 253 -11.33 9.17 -11.36
N ASP A 254 -12.36 8.89 -10.57
CA ASP A 254 -12.87 9.83 -9.58
C ASP A 254 -11.98 9.80 -8.32
N LEU A 255 -10.69 10.09 -8.51
CA LEU A 255 -9.68 10.12 -7.46
C LEU A 255 -8.97 11.48 -7.43
N PRO A 256 -8.62 11.97 -6.23
CA PRO A 256 -7.76 13.14 -6.14
C PRO A 256 -6.42 12.87 -6.84
N LEU A 257 -5.97 13.84 -7.65
CA LEU A 257 -4.69 13.75 -8.36
C LEU A 257 -3.58 14.36 -7.53
N LEU A 258 -2.52 13.60 -7.32
CA LEU A 258 -1.29 14.04 -6.68
C LEU A 258 -0.25 14.41 -7.73
N ASP A 259 0.33 15.60 -7.59
CA ASP A 259 1.56 15.98 -8.27
C ASP A 259 2.75 15.33 -7.54
N PRO A 260 3.53 14.46 -8.19
CA PRO A 260 4.64 13.79 -7.54
C PRO A 260 5.78 14.73 -7.18
N ASP A 261 5.89 15.90 -7.83
CA ASP A 261 6.93 16.90 -7.58
C ASP A 261 6.54 17.94 -6.53
N ALA A 262 5.24 18.05 -6.25
CA ALA A 262 4.70 18.88 -5.20
C ALA A 262 3.71 18.13 -4.28
N PRO A 263 4.11 16.97 -3.70
CA PRO A 263 3.19 16.07 -3.00
C PRO A 263 2.61 16.64 -1.71
N HIS A 264 3.18 17.72 -1.20
CA HIS A 264 2.71 18.45 -0.02
C HIS A 264 1.56 19.42 -0.33
N LEU A 265 1.34 19.77 -1.61
CA LEU A 265 0.22 20.61 -2.02
C LEU A 265 -1.09 19.82 -2.03
N HIS A 266 -2.21 20.53 -1.96
CA HIS A 266 -3.52 19.89 -2.02
C HIS A 266 -3.72 19.25 -3.41
N SER A 267 -4.16 18.00 -3.40
CA SER A 267 -4.51 17.29 -4.63
C SER A 267 -5.64 17.98 -5.39
N ARG A 268 -5.47 18.13 -6.71
CA ARG A 268 -6.56 18.52 -7.61
C ARG A 268 -7.36 17.27 -7.96
N HIS A 269 -8.65 17.41 -8.28
CA HIS A 269 -9.37 16.30 -8.90
C HIS A 269 -8.77 16.04 -10.28
N ALA A 270 -8.61 14.77 -10.65
CA ALA A 270 -8.27 14.41 -12.01
C ALA A 270 -9.37 14.97 -12.92
N ALA A 271 -8.99 15.75 -13.92
CA ALA A 271 -9.96 16.26 -14.87
C ALA A 271 -10.68 15.08 -15.55
N ALA A 272 -12.00 15.12 -15.60
CA ALA A 272 -12.76 14.21 -16.43
C ALA A 272 -12.27 14.40 -17.88
N ALA A 273 -11.98 13.28 -18.58
CA ALA A 273 -11.76 13.35 -20.02
C ALA A 273 -13.03 13.93 -20.67
N SER A 274 -12.88 14.64 -21.77
CA SER A 274 -14.00 15.31 -22.45
C SER A 274 -15.07 14.30 -22.88
N ASP A 275 -16.34 14.72 -22.86
CA ASP A 275 -17.52 13.90 -23.20
C ASP A 275 -17.51 13.31 -24.63
N ASP A 276 -16.51 13.66 -25.44
CA ASP A 276 -16.40 13.21 -26.85
C ASP A 276 -15.96 11.72 -27.00
N ASP A 277 -15.55 11.06 -25.91
CA ASP A 277 -15.05 9.68 -25.95
C ASP A 277 -16.13 8.60 -25.69
N GLU A 278 -17.37 8.97 -25.31
CA GLU A 278 -18.42 7.98 -25.02
C GLU A 278 -18.90 7.20 -26.26
N GLU A 279 -18.79 7.81 -27.46
CA GLU A 279 -19.25 7.20 -28.72
C GLU A 279 -18.29 6.12 -29.25
N PHE A 280 -17.01 6.16 -28.82
CA PHE A 280 -15.98 5.24 -29.32
C PHE A 280 -15.99 3.86 -28.62
N VAL A 281 -16.38 3.80 -27.37
CA VAL A 281 -16.30 2.58 -26.54
C VAL A 281 -17.38 1.55 -26.88
N THR A 282 -18.56 2.02 -27.32
CA THR A 282 -19.68 1.13 -27.69
C THR A 282 -19.44 0.39 -28.99
N THR A 283 -18.57 0.88 -29.87
CA THR A 283 -18.31 0.28 -31.18
C THR A 283 -17.21 -0.78 -31.10
N GLU A 284 -16.17 -0.58 -30.31
CA GLU A 284 -15.05 -1.56 -30.19
C GLU A 284 -15.40 -2.81 -29.39
N LEU A 285 -16.33 -2.73 -28.45
CA LEU A 285 -16.74 -3.90 -27.65
C LEU A 285 -17.82 -4.77 -28.34
N ALA A 286 -18.41 -4.27 -29.44
CA ALA A 286 -19.47 -4.95 -30.16
C ALA A 286 -18.96 -5.83 -31.33
N ASP A 287 -17.71 -5.69 -31.74
CA ASP A 287 -17.17 -6.29 -32.98
C ASP A 287 -16.20 -7.46 -32.75
N GLU A 288 -16.02 -8.00 -31.55
CA GLU A 288 -15.32 -9.29 -31.42
C GLU A 288 -16.34 -10.44 -31.54
N PRO A 289 -16.33 -11.20 -32.65
CA PRO A 289 -17.15 -12.40 -32.74
C PRO A 289 -16.61 -13.45 -31.78
N TYR A 290 -17.47 -13.95 -30.91
CA TYR A 290 -17.21 -15.20 -30.18
C TYR A 290 -17.00 -16.32 -31.23
N GLU A 291 -15.78 -16.76 -31.42
CA GLU A 291 -15.50 -18.03 -32.06
C GLU A 291 -15.76 -19.14 -31.04
N ASP A 292 -16.88 -19.86 -31.23
CA ASP A 292 -17.13 -21.12 -30.55
C ASP A 292 -16.18 -22.19 -31.14
N ASP A 293 -15.26 -22.70 -30.36
CA ASP A 293 -14.59 -23.99 -30.51
C ASP A 293 -14.97 -24.94 -29.38
#